data_923a973c1ac49f14f7f69e2a728d0526
#
_entry.id   923a973c1ac49f14f7f69e2a728d0526
#
_cell.length_a   1.000
_cell.length_b   1.000
_cell.length_c   1.000
_cell.angle_alpha   90.00
_cell.angle_beta   90.00
_cell.angle_gamma   90.00
#
_symmetry.space_group_name_H-M   'P 1'
#
loop_
_entity.id
_entity.type
_entity.pdbx_description
1 polymer ?
#
loop_
_entity_poly.entity_id
_entity_poly.type
_entity_poly.pdbx_seq_one_letter_code
_entity_poly.pdbx_strand_id
1 'polypeptide(L)'
;LTVNLRKTLGSLKIRMPDLIPVSMLLTHWIKTNEYPQELTIEDQCVLQDNNNDGGVIRCQRQNLFTDDIISLIDSGREVTQLALSWQDELSFVLNDEFMIKSLKFLELVQDKANDIVTESEIERFDADFVIMTETLRHFIEFMMGVFSKTAEITEIIEAKEARKTEEVLTIKS
;
A
#
# COMPACT_ATOMS: atom_id res chain seq x y z
N LEU A 1 -15.47 2.25 4.85
CA LEU A 1 -14.90 1.10 5.55
C LEU A 1 -13.40 1.31 5.78
N THR A 2 -12.94 1.13 7.00
CA THR A 2 -11.52 1.22 7.37
C THR A 2 -11.10 -0.08 8.02
N VAL A 3 -9.97 -0.66 7.58
CA VAL A 3 -9.41 -1.90 8.11
C VAL A 3 -8.03 -1.59 8.71
N ASN A 4 -7.82 -1.97 9.96
CA ASN A 4 -6.52 -1.87 10.60
C ASN A 4 -5.78 -3.22 10.49
N LEU A 5 -4.88 -3.33 9.53
CA LEU A 5 -4.14 -4.57 9.25
C LEU A 5 -3.21 -4.97 10.39
N ARG A 6 -2.59 -4.01 11.07
CA ARG A 6 -1.71 -4.30 12.20
C ARG A 6 -2.47 -5.00 13.33
N LYS A 7 -3.66 -4.50 13.65
CA LYS A 7 -4.53 -5.12 14.65
C LYS A 7 -4.99 -6.51 14.21
N THR A 8 -5.34 -6.67 12.95
CA THR A 8 -5.74 -7.95 12.35
C THR A 8 -4.60 -8.96 12.43
N LEU A 9 -3.39 -8.58 12.03
CA LEU A 9 -2.20 -9.44 12.11
C LEU A 9 -1.87 -9.80 13.56
N GLY A 10 -1.97 -8.86 14.50
CA GLY A 10 -1.78 -9.13 15.93
C GLY A 10 -2.78 -10.14 16.47
N SER A 11 -4.04 -10.08 16.06
CA SER A 11 -5.09 -11.02 16.50
C SER A 11 -4.87 -12.44 15.97
N LEU A 12 -4.22 -12.59 14.83
CA LEU A 12 -3.87 -13.87 14.25
C LEU A 12 -2.58 -14.47 14.83
N LYS A 13 -1.97 -13.79 15.81
CA LYS A 13 -0.70 -14.21 16.45
C LYS A 13 0.45 -14.40 15.45
N ILE A 14 0.37 -13.76 14.30
CA ILE A 14 1.47 -13.73 13.37
C ILE A 14 2.58 -12.90 14.00
N ARG A 15 3.75 -13.51 14.15
CA ARG A 15 4.93 -12.82 14.65
C ARG A 15 5.35 -11.83 13.58
N MET A 16 4.94 -10.57 13.76
CA MET A 16 5.41 -9.50 12.91
C MET A 16 6.86 -9.20 13.31
N PRO A 17 7.82 -9.33 12.40
CA PRO A 17 9.13 -8.76 12.66
C PRO A 17 8.98 -7.25 12.91
N ASP A 18 9.92 -6.64 13.62
CA ASP A 18 9.92 -5.20 13.82
C ASP A 18 9.69 -4.53 12.48
N LEU A 19 8.51 -3.94 12.35
CA LEU A 19 8.03 -3.45 11.07
C LEU A 19 8.83 -2.25 10.64
N ILE A 20 9.29 -2.29 9.42
CA ILE A 20 9.62 -1.07 8.70
C ILE A 20 8.45 -0.13 8.83
N PRO A 21 8.69 1.17 9.02
CA PRO A 21 7.66 2.15 8.77
C PRO A 21 7.05 1.92 7.39
N VAL A 22 5.74 1.82 7.30
CA VAL A 22 5.04 1.63 6.01
C VAL A 22 5.43 2.74 5.04
N SER A 23 5.68 3.94 5.54
CA SER A 23 6.19 5.06 4.74
C SER A 23 7.44 4.72 3.95
N MET A 24 8.39 3.97 4.53
CA MET A 24 9.57 3.51 3.79
C MET A 24 9.20 2.57 2.64
N LEU A 25 8.27 1.66 2.86
CA LEU A 25 7.81 0.73 1.84
C LEU A 25 7.12 1.47 0.68
N LEU A 26 6.20 2.36 0.99
CA LEU A 26 5.48 3.16 -0.01
C LEU A 26 6.43 4.06 -0.81
N THR A 27 7.38 4.68 -0.12
CA THR A 27 8.41 5.52 -0.74
C THR A 27 9.30 4.69 -1.66
N HIS A 28 9.70 3.50 -1.22
CA HIS A 28 10.50 2.57 -2.04
C HIS A 28 9.77 2.17 -3.32
N TRP A 29 8.47 1.85 -3.23
CA TRP A 29 7.68 1.49 -4.40
C TRP A 29 7.64 2.59 -5.46
N ILE A 30 7.45 3.84 -5.04
CA ILE A 30 7.45 4.97 -5.98
C ILE A 30 8.84 5.24 -6.54
N LYS A 31 9.85 5.22 -5.68
CA LYS A 31 11.22 5.54 -6.09
C LYS A 31 11.80 4.51 -7.07
N THR A 32 11.50 3.24 -6.88
CA THR A 32 12.04 2.15 -7.70
C THR A 32 11.11 1.67 -8.80
N ASN A 33 9.81 2.01 -8.71
CA ASN A 33 8.77 1.42 -9.53
C ASN A 33 8.71 -0.12 -9.41
N GLU A 34 9.18 -0.64 -8.28
CA GLU A 34 9.18 -2.07 -7.96
C GLU A 34 8.20 -2.34 -6.84
N TYR A 35 7.06 -2.91 -7.15
CA TYR A 35 5.98 -3.25 -6.22
C TYR A 35 5.26 -4.51 -6.68
N PRO A 36 4.44 -5.14 -5.82
CA PRO A 36 3.71 -6.34 -6.20
C PRO A 36 2.87 -6.13 -7.46
N GLN A 37 2.98 -7.07 -8.41
CA GLN A 37 2.29 -6.96 -9.70
C GLN A 37 0.76 -6.98 -9.58
N GLU A 38 0.21 -7.50 -8.48
CA GLU A 38 -1.22 -7.51 -8.18
C GLU A 38 -1.76 -6.13 -7.81
N LEU A 39 -0.86 -5.21 -7.46
CA LEU A 39 -1.21 -3.82 -7.14
C LEU A 39 -1.01 -2.91 -8.34
N THR A 40 -1.83 -1.88 -8.41
CA THR A 40 -1.63 -0.73 -9.29
C THR A 40 -1.53 0.51 -8.44
N ILE A 41 -0.48 1.29 -8.63
CA ILE A 41 -0.33 2.59 -7.99
C ILE A 41 -1.16 3.60 -8.78
N GLU A 42 -2.10 4.22 -8.09
CA GLU A 42 -3.01 5.20 -8.66
C GLU A 42 -2.41 6.62 -8.62
N ASP A 43 -3.22 7.60 -8.91
CA ASP A 43 -2.80 8.98 -9.16
C ASP A 43 -2.82 9.89 -7.92
N GLN A 44 -2.77 9.32 -6.73
CA GLN A 44 -2.84 10.08 -5.47
C GLN A 44 -1.83 9.59 -4.45
N CYS A 45 -1.08 10.52 -3.89
CA CYS A 45 -0.24 10.25 -2.72
C CYS A 45 -0.15 11.47 -1.81
N VAL A 46 0.33 11.24 -0.60
CA VAL A 46 0.70 12.28 0.35
C VAL A 46 2.17 12.13 0.69
N LEU A 47 2.92 13.20 0.54
CA LEU A 47 4.33 13.29 0.91
C LEU A 47 4.48 14.17 2.14
N GLN A 48 5.25 13.72 3.11
CA GLN A 48 5.51 14.43 4.35
C GLN A 48 7.01 14.56 4.60
N ASP A 49 7.42 15.73 5.06
CA ASP A 49 8.80 15.95 5.50
C ASP A 49 8.94 15.52 6.96
N ASN A 50 9.83 14.57 7.22
CA ASN A 50 10.07 14.06 8.56
C ASN A 50 11.07 14.89 9.38
N ASN A 51 11.80 15.81 8.74
CA ASN A 51 12.95 16.46 9.35
C ASN A 51 12.64 17.84 9.96
N ASN A 52 11.50 18.44 9.64
CA ASN A 52 11.07 19.74 10.16
C ASN A 52 9.57 19.76 10.26
N ASP A 53 8.97 20.76 10.89
CA ASP A 53 7.53 21.04 10.83
C ASP A 53 6.98 21.11 9.38
N GLY A 54 7.56 20.24 8.58
CA GLY A 54 7.51 20.19 7.15
C GLY A 54 6.12 19.99 6.62
N GLY A 55 5.79 20.85 5.70
CA GLY A 55 4.52 20.85 5.03
C GLY A 55 4.20 19.50 4.38
N VAL A 56 2.93 19.19 4.39
CA VAL A 56 2.36 18.03 3.71
C VAL A 56 2.08 18.42 2.27
N ILE A 57 2.58 17.64 1.32
CA ILE A 57 2.27 17.80 -0.09
C ILE A 57 1.27 16.73 -0.51
N ARG A 58 0.13 17.15 -1.03
CA ARG A 58 -0.89 16.24 -1.56
C ARG A 58 -0.83 16.26 -3.08
N CYS A 59 -0.57 15.10 -3.65
CA CYS A 59 -0.55 14.90 -5.10
C CYS A 59 -1.85 14.18 -5.51
N GLN A 60 -2.57 14.77 -6.45
CA GLN A 60 -3.84 14.24 -6.93
C GLN A 60 -3.93 14.37 -8.45
N ARG A 61 -4.50 13.35 -9.07
CA ARG A 61 -4.77 13.31 -10.51
C ARG A 61 -3.52 13.54 -11.36
N GLN A 62 -2.41 12.95 -10.94
CA GLN A 62 -1.15 13.05 -11.66
C GLN A 62 -0.37 11.75 -11.61
N ASN A 63 0.48 11.54 -12.60
CA ASN A 63 1.41 10.41 -12.57
C ASN A 63 2.41 10.59 -11.43
N LEU A 64 2.53 9.60 -10.56
CA LEU A 64 3.43 9.62 -9.42
C LEU A 64 4.88 9.23 -9.77
N PHE A 65 5.09 8.64 -10.94
CA PHE A 65 6.43 8.23 -11.43
C PHE A 65 7.07 9.33 -12.28
N THR A 66 7.10 10.55 -11.77
CA THR A 66 7.70 11.71 -12.43
C THR A 66 8.97 12.15 -11.70
N ASP A 67 9.84 12.86 -12.41
CA ASP A 67 11.06 13.42 -11.81
C ASP A 67 10.75 14.40 -10.68
N ASP A 68 9.64 15.12 -10.75
CA ASP A 68 9.20 16.04 -9.70
C ASP A 68 8.92 15.30 -8.38
N ILE A 69 8.21 14.19 -8.44
CA ILE A 69 7.92 13.36 -7.26
C ILE A 69 9.20 12.73 -6.72
N ILE A 70 10.05 12.21 -7.58
CA ILE A 70 11.34 11.63 -7.19
C ILE A 70 12.22 12.70 -6.52
N SER A 71 12.24 13.91 -7.04
CA SER A 71 12.99 15.03 -6.44
C SER A 71 12.49 15.38 -5.04
N LEU A 72 11.19 15.33 -4.81
CA LEU A 72 10.60 15.55 -3.49
C LEU A 72 11.02 14.44 -2.50
N ILE A 73 11.04 13.20 -2.95
CA ILE A 73 11.51 12.06 -2.15
C ILE A 73 13.02 12.20 -1.85
N ASP A 74 13.81 12.54 -2.84
CA ASP A 74 15.26 12.71 -2.67
C ASP A 74 15.60 13.90 -1.77
N SER A 75 14.70 14.87 -1.62
CA SER A 75 14.84 15.97 -0.66
C SER A 75 14.55 15.60 0.80
N GLY A 76 14.16 14.35 1.07
CA GLY A 76 13.91 13.84 2.41
C GLY A 76 12.42 13.65 2.76
N ARG A 77 11.54 13.77 1.79
CA ARG A 77 10.11 13.51 2.00
C ARG A 77 9.80 12.03 1.86
N GLU A 78 8.86 11.56 2.66
CA GLU A 78 8.37 10.18 2.62
C GLU A 78 6.91 10.14 2.19
N VAL A 79 6.53 9.06 1.50
CA VAL A 79 5.15 8.80 1.13
C VAL A 79 4.42 8.24 2.34
N THR A 80 3.46 8.98 2.86
CA THR A 80 2.68 8.60 4.04
C THR A 80 1.28 8.07 3.72
N GLN A 81 0.79 8.34 2.51
CA GLN A 81 -0.44 7.77 1.99
C GLN A 81 -0.29 7.51 0.50
N LEU A 82 -0.86 6.42 0.04
CA LEU A 82 -0.83 6.03 -1.36
C LEU A 82 -2.16 5.40 -1.77
N ALA A 83 -2.72 5.90 -2.86
CA ALA A 83 -3.90 5.31 -3.48
C ALA A 83 -3.48 4.13 -4.36
N LEU A 84 -4.13 3.00 -4.15
CA LEU A 84 -3.82 1.73 -4.79
C LEU A 84 -5.10 1.06 -5.28
N SER A 85 -4.96 0.21 -6.27
CA SER A 85 -5.97 -0.80 -6.61
C SER A 85 -5.33 -2.19 -6.61
N TRP A 86 -6.14 -3.20 -6.34
CA TRP A 86 -5.73 -4.60 -6.27
C TRP A 86 -6.55 -5.42 -7.26
N GLN A 87 -5.86 -6.06 -8.21
CA GLN A 87 -6.41 -6.99 -9.22
C GLN A 87 -7.68 -6.46 -9.95
N ASP A 88 -7.81 -5.15 -10.10
CA ASP A 88 -9.02 -4.51 -10.63
C ASP A 88 -10.31 -4.85 -9.86
N GLU A 89 -10.20 -5.37 -8.66
CA GLU A 89 -11.32 -5.76 -7.81
C GLU A 89 -11.61 -4.74 -6.70
N LEU A 90 -10.57 -4.13 -6.15
CA LEU A 90 -10.68 -3.17 -5.05
C LEU A 90 -9.80 -1.94 -5.29
N SER A 91 -10.31 -0.77 -4.91
CA SER A 91 -9.49 0.42 -4.75
C SER A 91 -9.47 0.86 -3.29
N PHE A 92 -8.36 1.40 -2.83
CA PHE A 92 -8.16 1.78 -1.44
C PHE A 92 -7.03 2.80 -1.28
N VAL A 93 -6.94 3.37 -0.11
CA VAL A 93 -5.81 4.21 0.30
C VAL A 93 -5.13 3.55 1.49
N LEU A 94 -3.84 3.28 1.36
CA LEU A 94 -2.99 2.75 2.43
C LEU A 94 -2.21 3.91 3.05
N ASN A 95 -2.24 4.02 4.39
CA ASN A 95 -1.45 5.02 5.10
C ASN A 95 -0.29 4.39 5.89
N ASP A 96 0.54 5.24 6.45
CA ASP A 96 1.74 4.86 7.22
C ASP A 96 1.44 4.20 8.59
N GLU A 97 0.19 4.20 9.03
CA GLU A 97 -0.27 3.53 10.25
C GLU A 97 -0.84 2.13 10.00
N PHE A 98 -0.66 1.56 8.81
CA PHE A 98 -1.28 0.30 8.37
C PHE A 98 -2.81 0.34 8.31
N MET A 99 -3.37 1.51 8.05
CA MET A 99 -4.80 1.66 7.86
C MET A 99 -5.15 1.61 6.38
N ILE A 100 -6.15 0.83 6.05
CA ILE A 100 -6.78 0.84 4.74
C ILE A 100 -8.04 1.70 4.84
N LYS A 101 -8.07 2.73 4.01
CA LYS A 101 -9.16 3.71 3.96
C LYS A 101 -9.78 3.75 2.58
N SER A 102 -10.99 4.28 2.50
CA SER A 102 -11.69 4.51 1.22
C SER A 102 -11.80 3.25 0.36
N LEU A 103 -11.99 2.10 0.99
CA LEU A 103 -12.10 0.83 0.30
C LEU A 103 -13.37 0.79 -0.54
N LYS A 104 -13.22 0.46 -1.82
CA LYS A 104 -14.31 0.34 -2.78
C LYS A 104 -14.19 -0.92 -3.60
N PHE A 105 -15.30 -1.58 -3.84
CA PHE A 105 -15.40 -2.66 -4.82
C PHE A 105 -15.50 -2.07 -6.22
N LEU A 106 -14.64 -2.50 -7.12
CA LEU A 106 -14.64 -2.06 -8.51
C LEU A 106 -15.65 -2.84 -9.34
N GLU A 107 -15.88 -2.37 -10.55
CA GLU A 107 -16.90 -2.90 -11.46
C GLU A 107 -16.79 -4.41 -11.69
N LEU A 108 -15.56 -4.94 -11.78
CA LEU A 108 -15.34 -6.37 -11.96
C LEU A 108 -15.99 -7.23 -10.86
N VAL A 109 -15.96 -6.78 -9.62
CA VAL A 109 -16.60 -7.48 -8.48
C VAL A 109 -18.13 -7.35 -8.58
N GLN A 110 -18.62 -6.18 -8.96
CA GLN A 110 -20.04 -5.94 -9.18
C GLN A 110 -20.58 -6.81 -10.31
N ASP A 111 -19.85 -6.95 -11.39
CA ASP A 111 -20.20 -7.82 -12.52
C ASP A 111 -20.25 -9.29 -12.10
N LYS A 112 -19.25 -9.76 -11.34
CA LYS A 112 -19.26 -11.13 -10.79
C LYS A 112 -20.48 -11.39 -9.92
N ALA A 113 -20.86 -10.43 -9.08
CA ALA A 113 -22.06 -10.53 -8.25
C ALA A 113 -23.33 -10.54 -9.10
N ASN A 114 -23.42 -9.69 -10.11
CA ASN A 114 -24.58 -9.59 -11.00
C ASN A 114 -24.76 -10.82 -11.91
N ASP A 115 -23.67 -11.55 -12.21
CA ASP A 115 -23.72 -12.79 -12.99
C ASP A 115 -24.40 -13.94 -12.24
N ILE A 116 -24.55 -13.82 -10.93
CA ILE A 116 -25.29 -14.80 -10.12
C ILE A 116 -26.78 -14.54 -10.28
N VAL A 117 -27.49 -15.53 -10.85
CA VAL A 117 -28.94 -15.46 -11.01
C VAL A 117 -29.62 -15.70 -9.65
N THR A 118 -30.48 -14.78 -9.26
CA THR A 118 -31.26 -14.87 -8.02
C THR A 118 -32.75 -14.68 -8.28
N GLU A 119 -33.60 -15.34 -7.48
CA GLU A 119 -35.07 -15.28 -7.62
C GLU A 119 -35.72 -14.33 -6.60
N SER A 120 -34.96 -13.89 -5.57
CA SER A 120 -35.48 -13.00 -4.54
C SER A 120 -34.42 -11.96 -4.12
N GLU A 121 -34.88 -10.91 -3.44
CA GLU A 121 -33.97 -9.88 -2.88
C GLU A 121 -33.06 -10.45 -1.79
N ILE A 122 -33.55 -11.42 -1.01
CA ILE A 122 -32.74 -12.10 0.02
C ILE A 122 -31.61 -12.90 -0.62
N GLU A 123 -31.90 -13.66 -1.67
CA GLU A 123 -30.90 -14.40 -2.43
C GLU A 123 -29.88 -13.45 -3.09
N ARG A 124 -30.34 -12.31 -3.58
CA ARG A 124 -29.46 -11.28 -4.13
C ARG A 124 -28.51 -10.73 -3.07
N PHE A 125 -29.02 -10.42 -1.91
CA PHE A 125 -28.21 -9.95 -0.78
C PHE A 125 -27.17 -11.00 -0.36
N ASP A 126 -27.59 -12.26 -0.24
CA ASP A 126 -26.69 -13.35 0.15
C ASP A 126 -25.57 -13.57 -0.89
N ALA A 127 -25.91 -13.53 -2.17
CA ALA A 127 -24.94 -13.67 -3.26
C ALA A 127 -23.93 -12.52 -3.26
N ASP A 128 -24.39 -11.29 -3.12
CA ASP A 128 -23.53 -10.11 -3.05
C ASP A 128 -22.62 -10.18 -1.82
N PHE A 129 -23.16 -10.57 -0.67
CA PHE A 129 -22.41 -10.71 0.57
C PHE A 129 -21.28 -11.76 0.46
N VAL A 130 -21.56 -12.91 -0.15
CA VAL A 130 -20.57 -13.97 -0.38
C VAL A 130 -19.44 -13.47 -1.27
N ILE A 131 -19.76 -12.83 -2.39
CA ILE A 131 -18.75 -12.31 -3.32
C ILE A 131 -17.90 -11.23 -2.65
N MET A 132 -18.50 -10.29 -1.95
CA MET A 132 -17.78 -9.24 -1.24
C MET A 132 -16.88 -9.81 -0.15
N THR A 133 -17.37 -10.77 0.63
CA THR A 133 -16.62 -11.41 1.71
C THR A 133 -15.42 -12.20 1.19
N GLU A 134 -15.60 -12.96 0.11
CA GLU A 134 -14.50 -13.70 -0.52
C GLU A 134 -13.44 -12.77 -1.10
N THR A 135 -13.86 -11.70 -1.77
CA THR A 135 -12.92 -10.71 -2.31
C THR A 135 -12.11 -10.06 -1.20
N LEU A 136 -12.76 -9.66 -0.10
CA LEU A 136 -12.07 -9.09 1.07
C LEU A 136 -11.12 -10.08 1.71
N ARG A 137 -11.50 -11.35 1.83
CA ARG A 137 -10.65 -12.41 2.40
C ARG A 137 -9.37 -12.58 1.58
N HIS A 138 -9.47 -12.70 0.28
CA HIS A 138 -8.32 -12.82 -0.61
C HIS A 138 -7.44 -11.58 -0.58
N PHE A 139 -8.04 -10.40 -0.53
CA PHE A 139 -7.32 -9.14 -0.42
C PHE A 139 -6.53 -9.05 0.89
N ILE A 140 -7.15 -9.38 2.03
CA ILE A 140 -6.50 -9.37 3.33
C ILE A 140 -5.34 -10.38 3.35
N GLU A 141 -5.54 -11.59 2.85
CA GLU A 141 -4.48 -12.60 2.72
C GLU A 141 -3.30 -12.09 1.88
N PHE A 142 -3.59 -11.43 0.76
CA PHE A 142 -2.57 -10.83 -0.08
C PHE A 142 -1.79 -9.74 0.67
N MET A 143 -2.48 -8.80 1.32
CA MET A 143 -1.84 -7.72 2.07
C MET A 143 -1.01 -8.25 3.25
N MET A 144 -1.47 -9.27 3.93
CA MET A 144 -0.68 -9.96 4.95
C MET A 144 0.61 -10.55 4.37
N GLY A 145 0.54 -11.15 3.18
CA GLY A 145 1.71 -11.65 2.46
C GLY A 145 2.70 -10.54 2.11
N VAL A 146 2.21 -9.39 1.66
CA VAL A 146 3.04 -8.20 1.39
C VAL A 146 3.78 -7.76 2.65
N PHE A 147 3.10 -7.65 3.78
CA PHE A 147 3.71 -7.21 5.03
C PHE A 147 4.67 -8.25 5.62
N SER A 148 4.43 -9.53 5.45
CA SER A 148 5.37 -10.56 5.91
C SER A 148 6.70 -10.54 5.16
N LYS A 149 6.71 -10.05 3.92
CA LYS A 149 7.92 -9.89 3.09
C LYS A 149 8.64 -8.56 3.33
N THR A 150 8.06 -7.64 4.08
CA THR A 150 8.65 -6.32 4.30
C THR A 150 9.97 -6.39 5.05
N ALA A 151 10.15 -7.36 5.91
CA ALA A 151 11.42 -7.58 6.61
C ALA A 151 12.59 -7.80 5.63
N GLU A 152 12.40 -8.61 4.59
CA GLU A 152 13.40 -8.84 3.56
C GLU A 152 13.73 -7.56 2.77
N ILE A 153 12.71 -6.78 2.45
CA ILE A 153 12.87 -5.49 1.76
C ILE A 153 13.63 -4.50 2.64
N THR A 154 13.40 -4.49 3.97
CA THR A 154 14.16 -3.65 4.89
C THR A 154 15.63 -3.95 4.84
N GLU A 155 15.96 -5.18 5.01
CA GLU A 155 17.37 -5.60 5.01
C GLU A 155 18.06 -5.15 3.72
N ILE A 156 17.36 -5.23 2.58
CA ILE A 156 17.87 -4.77 1.29
C ILE A 156 18.04 -3.24 1.27
N ILE A 157 17.05 -2.50 1.77
CA ILE A 157 17.10 -1.03 1.80
C ILE A 157 18.19 -0.55 2.75
N GLU A 158 18.26 -1.10 3.97
CA GLU A 158 19.28 -0.77 4.95
C GLU A 158 20.67 -1.11 4.45
N ALA A 159 20.87 -2.25 3.79
CA ALA A 159 22.14 -2.63 3.20
C ALA A 159 22.57 -1.69 2.07
N LYS A 160 21.64 -1.23 1.23
CA LYS A 160 21.91 -0.25 0.17
C LYS A 160 22.28 1.12 0.75
N GLU A 161 21.60 1.56 1.79
CA GLU A 161 21.89 2.83 2.47
C GLU A 161 23.22 2.79 3.19
N ALA A 162 23.54 1.69 3.88
CA ALA A 162 24.83 1.49 4.53
C ALA A 162 25.99 1.54 3.53
N ARG A 163 25.86 0.87 2.37
CA ARG A 163 26.88 0.92 1.30
C ARG A 163 27.05 2.34 0.76
N LYS A 164 25.97 3.06 0.55
CA LYS A 164 26.02 4.44 0.07
C LYS A 164 26.71 5.37 1.07
N THR A 165 26.51 5.15 2.36
CA THR A 165 27.19 5.89 3.44
C THR A 165 28.69 5.56 3.49
N GLU A 166 29.07 4.30 3.35
CA GLU A 166 30.48 3.88 3.29
C GLU A 166 31.19 4.48 2.07
N GLU A 167 30.56 4.46 0.89
CA GLU A 167 31.11 5.09 -0.32
C GLU A 167 31.33 6.59 -0.13
N VAL A 168 30.40 7.31 0.49
CA VAL A 168 30.53 8.74 0.78
C VAL A 168 31.65 9.01 1.78
N LEU A 169 31.82 8.20 2.82
CA LEU A 169 32.91 8.32 3.79
C LEU A 169 34.27 8.02 3.16
N THR A 170 34.34 7.05 2.25
CA THR A 170 35.58 6.71 1.52
C THR A 170 36.01 7.83 0.57
N ILE A 171 35.10 8.54 -0.03
CA ILE A 171 35.36 9.68 -0.93
C ILE A 171 35.85 10.91 -0.14
N LYS A 172 35.43 11.08 1.12
CA LYS A 172 35.82 12.21 1.98
C LYS A 172 37.12 12.00 2.73
N SER A 173 37.61 10.80 2.75
CA SER A 173 38.95 10.48 3.31
C SER A 173 40.01 10.44 2.23
#